data_225ad10c6909dba8f409d187a8c2cf49
#
_entry.id   225ad10c6909dba8f409d187a8c2cf49
#
_cell.length_a   1.000
_cell.length_b   1.000
_cell.length_c   1.000
_cell.angle_alpha   90.00
_cell.angle_beta   90.00
_cell.angle_gamma   90.00
#
_symmetry.space_group_name_H-M   'P 1'
#
loop_
_entity.id
_entity.type
_entity.pdbx_description
1 polymer ?
#
loop_
_entity_poly.entity_id
_entity_poly.type
_entity_poly.pdbx_seq_one_letter_code
_entity_poly.pdbx_strand_id
1 'polypeptide(L)'
;SNEILEAILFSFSYPPQGMDEKEFIDLKINWLIENDRIDLLESFLKQNEKFDSKSKAVQHLVDKNIASGNIKEGCEQIKFIDANIKDSYLEKFKIYCLIFNDKKPEAQLLLDLLREQKQSSKFYDDKINFLLGVTDKTNNKINEKNLLNFYLSSITITDFKYQPTKKTKPEIWKYLNAANLIKLEDASDKDKLKELEIAANNGQLDKNKIFEIYKQIPFNLNSLINAK
;
A
#
# COMPACT_ATOMS: atom_id res chain seq x y z
N SER A 1 13.60 14.58 20.51
CA SER A 1 12.26 14.78 19.92
C SER A 1 12.40 14.75 18.41
N ASN A 2 11.47 14.12 17.72
CA ASN A 2 11.49 13.97 16.25
C ASN A 2 11.51 15.34 15.54
N GLU A 3 10.89 16.36 16.12
CA GLU A 3 10.87 17.74 15.57
C GLU A 3 12.25 18.37 15.49
N ILE A 4 13.11 18.14 16.50
CA ILE A 4 14.49 18.66 16.51
C ILE A 4 15.30 17.95 15.41
N LEU A 5 15.17 16.65 15.29
CA LEU A 5 15.87 15.87 14.25
C LEU A 5 15.41 16.26 12.85
N GLU A 6 14.11 16.49 12.65
CA GLU A 6 13.57 17.01 11.41
C GLU A 6 14.15 18.37 11.05
N ALA A 7 14.12 19.30 12.00
CA ALA A 7 14.71 20.65 11.80
C ALA A 7 16.20 20.56 11.42
N ILE A 8 16.96 19.68 12.06
CA ILE A 8 18.37 19.47 11.74
C ILE A 8 18.54 18.89 10.34
N LEU A 9 17.85 17.78 10.02
CA LEU A 9 18.00 17.07 8.74
C LEU A 9 17.61 17.94 7.53
N PHE A 10 16.58 18.79 7.67
CA PHE A 10 16.04 19.57 6.55
C PHE A 10 16.46 21.04 6.54
N SER A 11 17.13 21.53 7.59
CA SER A 11 17.74 22.87 7.60
C SER A 11 19.14 22.91 6.98
N PHE A 12 19.83 21.77 6.90
CA PHE A 12 21.18 21.70 6.33
C PHE A 12 21.15 21.17 4.90
N SER A 13 21.82 21.91 4.00
CA SER A 13 22.00 21.51 2.61
C SER A 13 23.19 20.57 2.41
N TYR A 14 24.14 20.55 3.36
CA TYR A 14 25.37 19.78 3.26
C TYR A 14 25.40 18.63 4.28
N PRO A 15 26.01 17.49 3.90
CA PRO A 15 26.16 16.37 4.82
C PRO A 15 27.06 16.74 6.01
N PRO A 16 26.85 16.09 7.17
CA PRO A 16 27.74 16.19 8.30
C PRO A 16 29.18 15.72 7.95
N GLN A 17 30.16 16.15 8.73
CA GLN A 17 31.55 15.73 8.54
C GLN A 17 31.64 14.17 8.65
N GLY A 18 32.24 13.54 7.65
CA GLY A 18 32.41 12.08 7.58
C GLY A 18 31.26 11.32 6.93
N MET A 19 30.24 12.00 6.43
CA MET A 19 29.13 11.42 5.67
C MET A 19 29.17 11.94 4.23
N ASP A 20 29.00 11.07 3.24
CA ASP A 20 28.89 11.52 1.85
C ASP A 20 27.47 12.02 1.52
N GLU A 21 27.31 12.66 0.36
CA GLU A 21 26.03 13.22 -0.07
C GLU A 21 24.95 12.17 -0.26
N LYS A 22 25.32 11.01 -0.78
CA LYS A 22 24.40 9.88 -0.99
C LYS A 22 23.89 9.32 0.32
N GLU A 23 24.79 9.07 1.28
CA GLU A 23 24.43 8.61 2.62
C GLU A 23 23.51 9.60 3.32
N PHE A 24 23.75 10.90 3.15
CA PHE A 24 22.92 11.93 3.75
C PHE A 24 21.52 12.01 3.12
N ILE A 25 21.42 11.87 1.80
CA ILE A 25 20.12 11.78 1.10
C ILE A 25 19.36 10.53 1.55
N ASP A 26 20.04 9.37 1.61
CA ASP A 26 19.42 8.13 2.06
C ASP A 26 18.92 8.21 3.49
N LEU A 27 19.68 8.87 4.38
CA LEU A 27 19.26 9.13 5.75
C LEU A 27 17.97 9.99 5.81
N LYS A 28 17.92 11.07 5.04
CA LYS A 28 16.73 11.93 4.93
C LYS A 28 15.51 11.16 4.45
N ILE A 29 15.66 10.40 3.36
CA ILE A 29 14.55 9.60 2.78
C ILE A 29 14.07 8.54 3.77
N ASN A 30 14.98 7.80 4.41
CA ASN A 30 14.62 6.80 5.41
C ASN A 30 13.87 7.44 6.58
N TRP A 31 14.34 8.57 7.08
CA TRP A 31 13.69 9.28 8.17
C TRP A 31 12.26 9.75 7.78
N LEU A 32 12.07 10.28 6.57
CA LEU A 32 10.75 10.71 6.06
C LEU A 32 9.79 9.52 5.96
N ILE A 33 10.26 8.38 5.47
CA ILE A 33 9.48 7.14 5.36
C ILE A 33 9.09 6.61 6.75
N GLU A 34 10.03 6.50 7.68
CA GLU A 34 9.82 5.96 9.02
C GLU A 34 8.89 6.83 9.88
N ASN A 35 8.92 8.15 9.67
CA ASN A 35 8.06 9.10 10.39
C ASN A 35 6.79 9.49 9.62
N ASP A 36 6.51 8.81 8.49
CA ASP A 36 5.31 9.01 7.67
C ASP A 36 5.09 10.47 7.20
N ARG A 37 6.21 11.16 6.89
CA ARG A 37 6.20 12.57 6.47
C ARG A 37 6.01 12.71 4.97
N ILE A 38 4.80 12.37 4.52
CA ILE A 38 4.44 12.30 3.09
C ILE A 38 4.62 13.63 2.36
N ASP A 39 4.15 14.74 2.94
CA ASP A 39 4.22 16.07 2.32
C ASP A 39 5.68 16.52 2.10
N LEU A 40 6.54 16.23 3.07
CA LEU A 40 7.97 16.54 2.95
C LEU A 40 8.65 15.63 1.94
N LEU A 41 8.26 14.35 1.87
CA LEU A 41 8.78 13.40 0.89
C LEU A 41 8.43 13.81 -0.54
N GLU A 42 7.18 14.23 -0.77
CA GLU A 42 6.77 14.78 -2.07
C GLU A 42 7.52 16.06 -2.42
N SER A 43 7.69 16.96 -1.46
CA SER A 43 8.43 18.21 -1.65
C SER A 43 9.90 17.92 -1.99
N PHE A 44 10.50 16.94 -1.31
CA PHE A 44 11.85 16.50 -1.59
C PHE A 44 12.00 15.92 -3.01
N LEU A 45 11.06 15.09 -3.45
CA LEU A 45 11.03 14.53 -4.80
C LEU A 45 10.88 15.60 -5.89
N LYS A 46 10.13 16.66 -5.62
CA LYS A 46 9.98 17.80 -6.56
C LYS A 46 11.26 18.63 -6.70
N GLN A 47 12.04 18.73 -5.64
CA GLN A 47 13.26 19.54 -5.62
C GLN A 47 14.49 18.76 -6.08
N ASN A 48 14.46 17.42 -6.03
CA ASN A 48 15.61 16.56 -6.32
C ASN A 48 15.24 15.57 -7.43
N GLU A 49 15.75 15.80 -8.63
CA GLU A 49 15.41 14.97 -9.77
C GLU A 49 16.10 13.62 -9.77
N LYS A 50 17.36 13.54 -9.30
CA LYS A 50 18.19 12.33 -9.40
C LYS A 50 18.88 12.02 -8.07
N PHE A 51 18.57 10.87 -7.50
CA PHE A 51 19.26 10.27 -6.37
C PHE A 51 18.93 8.77 -6.31
N ASP A 52 19.82 7.97 -5.72
CA ASP A 52 19.78 6.51 -5.81
C ASP A 52 18.53 5.90 -5.14
N SER A 53 18.11 6.42 -4.00
CA SER A 53 16.93 5.94 -3.26
C SER A 53 15.58 6.48 -3.77
N LYS A 54 15.55 7.14 -4.93
CA LYS A 54 14.32 7.73 -5.50
C LYS A 54 13.22 6.70 -5.71
N SER A 55 13.54 5.51 -6.23
CA SER A 55 12.55 4.45 -6.42
C SER A 55 11.88 4.04 -5.10
N LYS A 56 12.66 3.92 -4.02
CA LYS A 56 12.14 3.61 -2.68
C LYS A 56 11.18 4.69 -2.18
N ALA A 57 11.53 5.97 -2.37
CA ALA A 57 10.69 7.10 -1.99
C ALA A 57 9.35 7.10 -2.76
N VAL A 58 9.40 6.92 -4.08
CA VAL A 58 8.20 6.86 -4.94
C VAL A 58 7.36 5.64 -4.60
N GLN A 59 7.97 4.46 -4.38
CA GLN A 59 7.25 3.25 -3.99
C GLN A 59 6.50 3.47 -2.66
N HIS A 60 7.13 4.13 -1.69
CA HIS A 60 6.47 4.43 -0.42
C HIS A 60 5.22 5.31 -0.62
N LEU A 61 5.29 6.36 -1.46
CA LEU A 61 4.14 7.21 -1.78
C LEU A 61 3.03 6.41 -2.47
N VAL A 62 3.38 5.56 -3.42
CA VAL A 62 2.42 4.67 -4.11
C VAL A 62 1.74 3.74 -3.13
N ASP A 63 2.51 3.06 -2.29
CA ASP A 63 1.97 2.11 -1.30
C ASP A 63 1.08 2.80 -0.27
N LYS A 64 1.42 4.02 0.17
CA LYS A 64 0.57 4.82 1.06
C LYS A 64 -0.77 5.14 0.42
N ASN A 65 -0.77 5.56 -0.84
CA ASN A 65 -2.00 5.87 -1.56
C ASN A 65 -2.86 4.63 -1.79
N ILE A 66 -2.27 3.49 -2.18
CA ILE A 66 -2.99 2.22 -2.29
C ILE A 66 -3.59 1.83 -0.93
N ALA A 67 -2.78 1.87 0.15
CA ALA A 67 -3.22 1.50 1.48
C ALA A 67 -4.37 2.39 2.01
N SER A 68 -4.44 3.64 1.57
CA SER A 68 -5.50 4.58 1.94
C SER A 68 -6.71 4.56 0.99
N GLY A 69 -6.68 3.73 -0.07
CA GLY A 69 -7.73 3.70 -1.09
C GLY A 69 -7.69 4.88 -2.08
N ASN A 70 -6.67 5.72 -2.01
CA ASN A 70 -6.52 6.94 -2.82
C ASN A 70 -5.78 6.64 -4.14
N ILE A 71 -6.37 5.77 -4.96
CA ILE A 71 -5.73 5.30 -6.20
C ILE A 71 -5.46 6.41 -7.20
N LYS A 72 -6.34 7.40 -7.31
CA LYS A 72 -6.17 8.54 -8.20
C LYS A 72 -4.90 9.31 -7.84
N GLU A 73 -4.75 9.68 -6.58
CA GLU A 73 -3.57 10.36 -6.05
C GLU A 73 -2.31 9.50 -6.19
N GLY A 74 -2.44 8.18 -5.98
CA GLY A 74 -1.37 7.23 -6.22
C GLY A 74 -0.89 7.26 -7.67
N CYS A 75 -1.81 7.30 -8.63
CA CYS A 75 -1.47 7.41 -10.05
C CYS A 75 -0.84 8.76 -10.42
N GLU A 76 -1.10 9.82 -9.67
CA GLU A 76 -0.39 11.09 -9.88
C GLU A 76 1.09 11.02 -9.50
N GLN A 77 1.49 10.06 -8.64
CA GLN A 77 2.88 9.86 -8.25
C GLN A 77 3.74 9.28 -9.38
N ILE A 78 3.13 8.71 -10.43
CA ILE A 78 3.88 8.20 -11.60
C ILE A 78 4.70 9.28 -12.31
N LYS A 79 4.37 10.56 -12.13
CA LYS A 79 5.16 11.69 -12.64
C LYS A 79 6.60 11.70 -12.13
N PHE A 80 6.86 11.08 -10.97
CA PHE A 80 8.20 10.95 -10.41
C PHE A 80 8.97 9.75 -10.95
N ILE A 81 8.31 8.87 -11.73
CA ILE A 81 8.94 7.70 -12.37
C ILE A 81 9.52 8.15 -13.70
N ASP A 82 10.78 8.48 -13.70
CA ASP A 82 11.53 8.84 -14.90
C ASP A 82 12.29 7.63 -15.51
N ALA A 83 12.94 7.85 -16.66
CA ALA A 83 13.65 6.79 -17.37
C ALA A 83 14.86 6.20 -16.61
N ASN A 84 15.31 6.84 -15.53
CA ASN A 84 16.41 6.35 -14.70
C ASN A 84 15.94 5.34 -13.65
N ILE A 85 14.64 5.34 -13.32
CA ILE A 85 14.05 4.41 -12.36
C ILE A 85 13.75 3.09 -13.08
N LYS A 86 14.58 2.07 -12.83
CA LYS A 86 14.39 0.69 -13.31
C LYS A 86 13.83 -0.17 -12.17
N ASP A 87 12.60 0.08 -11.79
CA ASP A 87 11.93 -0.64 -10.72
C ASP A 87 10.68 -1.35 -11.25
N SER A 88 10.70 -2.67 -11.25
CA SER A 88 9.61 -3.49 -11.80
C SER A 88 8.28 -3.32 -11.06
N TYR A 89 8.29 -2.93 -9.79
CA TYR A 89 7.07 -2.65 -9.03
C TYR A 89 6.41 -1.36 -9.52
N LEU A 90 7.21 -0.31 -9.66
CA LEU A 90 6.75 0.99 -10.14
C LEU A 90 6.30 0.95 -11.60
N GLU A 91 7.02 0.19 -12.45
CA GLU A 91 6.60 -0.03 -13.85
C GLU A 91 5.24 -0.76 -13.92
N LYS A 92 5.02 -1.77 -13.08
CA LYS A 92 3.73 -2.45 -12.95
C LYS A 92 2.63 -1.51 -12.49
N PHE A 93 2.91 -0.67 -11.50
CA PHE A 93 1.94 0.31 -11.03
C PHE A 93 1.61 1.34 -12.10
N LYS A 94 2.60 1.80 -12.88
CA LYS A 94 2.41 2.71 -14.02
C LYS A 94 1.49 2.11 -15.09
N ILE A 95 1.69 0.83 -15.45
CA ILE A 95 0.79 0.12 -16.38
C ILE A 95 -0.65 0.12 -15.85
N TYR A 96 -0.83 -0.20 -14.57
CA TYR A 96 -2.14 -0.14 -13.94
C TYR A 96 -2.76 1.27 -14.03
N CYS A 97 -2.00 2.31 -13.74
CA CYS A 97 -2.47 3.70 -13.80
C CYS A 97 -2.85 4.14 -15.23
N LEU A 98 -2.19 3.62 -16.25
CA LEU A 98 -2.59 3.85 -17.64
C LEU A 98 -3.97 3.24 -17.92
N ILE A 99 -4.24 2.03 -17.44
CA ILE A 99 -5.57 1.40 -17.55
C ILE A 99 -6.61 2.22 -16.79
N PHE A 100 -6.29 2.62 -15.55
CA PHE A 100 -7.17 3.42 -14.72
C PHE A 100 -7.56 4.76 -15.37
N ASN A 101 -6.66 5.35 -16.15
CA ASN A 101 -6.88 6.59 -16.92
C ASN A 101 -7.35 6.35 -18.37
N ASP A 102 -7.88 5.17 -18.67
CA ASP A 102 -8.40 4.75 -19.98
C ASP A 102 -7.38 4.80 -21.14
N LYS A 103 -6.08 4.71 -20.83
CA LYS A 103 -4.98 4.66 -21.79
C LYS A 103 -4.53 3.23 -22.07
N LYS A 104 -5.50 2.36 -22.44
CA LYS A 104 -5.27 0.91 -22.62
C LYS A 104 -4.22 0.55 -23.67
N PRO A 105 -4.13 1.23 -24.86
CA PRO A 105 -3.10 0.93 -25.83
C PRO A 105 -1.67 1.17 -25.30
N GLU A 106 -1.47 2.27 -24.55
CA GLU A 106 -0.18 2.60 -23.93
C GLU A 106 0.17 1.56 -22.82
N ALA A 107 -0.84 1.16 -22.04
CA ALA A 107 -0.66 0.13 -21.02
C ALA A 107 -0.26 -1.23 -21.63
N GLN A 108 -0.87 -1.62 -22.75
CA GLN A 108 -0.52 -2.84 -23.47
C GLN A 108 0.93 -2.82 -23.96
N LEU A 109 1.35 -1.71 -24.56
CA LEU A 109 2.73 -1.56 -25.02
C LEU A 109 3.75 -1.72 -23.89
N LEU A 110 3.51 -1.05 -22.76
CA LEU A 110 4.41 -1.18 -21.60
C LEU A 110 4.37 -2.56 -20.97
N LEU A 111 3.22 -3.25 -20.98
CA LEU A 111 3.12 -4.63 -20.51
C LEU A 111 3.97 -5.57 -21.37
N ASP A 112 3.95 -5.41 -22.69
CA ASP A 112 4.72 -6.24 -23.61
C ASP A 112 6.23 -5.99 -23.43
N LEU A 113 6.66 -4.74 -23.25
CA LEU A 113 8.05 -4.41 -22.91
C LEU A 113 8.48 -5.04 -21.58
N LEU A 114 7.61 -5.00 -20.56
CA LEU A 114 7.88 -5.61 -19.25
C LEU A 114 8.05 -7.13 -19.34
N ARG A 115 7.28 -7.77 -20.22
CA ARG A 115 7.38 -9.22 -20.53
C ARG A 115 8.67 -9.57 -21.25
N GLU A 116 9.05 -8.81 -22.26
CA GLU A 116 10.33 -8.98 -23.00
C GLU A 116 11.52 -8.90 -22.05
N GLN A 117 11.47 -7.98 -21.09
CA GLN A 117 12.48 -7.82 -20.04
C GLN A 117 12.44 -8.91 -18.95
N LYS A 118 11.51 -9.85 -19.00
CA LYS A 118 11.27 -10.91 -18.00
C LYS A 118 11.00 -10.38 -16.59
N GLN A 119 10.45 -9.17 -16.50
CA GLN A 119 10.12 -8.51 -15.24
C GLN A 119 8.65 -8.66 -14.85
N SER A 120 7.83 -9.22 -15.73
CA SER A 120 6.45 -9.57 -15.43
C SER A 120 6.33 -10.93 -14.77
N SER A 121 5.14 -11.26 -14.27
CA SER A 121 4.82 -12.56 -13.70
C SER A 121 3.46 -13.03 -14.20
N LYS A 122 3.26 -14.35 -14.26
CA LYS A 122 1.98 -14.91 -14.69
C LYS A 122 0.79 -14.35 -13.92
N PHE A 123 0.93 -14.17 -12.59
CA PHE A 123 -0.13 -13.57 -11.77
C PHE A 123 -0.47 -12.15 -12.24
N TYR A 124 0.54 -11.31 -12.42
CA TYR A 124 0.35 -9.93 -12.85
C TYR A 124 -0.23 -9.85 -14.26
N ASP A 125 0.28 -10.65 -15.18
CA ASP A 125 -0.21 -10.72 -16.56
C ASP A 125 -1.68 -11.11 -16.62
N ASP A 126 -2.11 -12.11 -15.86
CA ASP A 126 -3.51 -12.53 -15.81
C ASP A 126 -4.42 -11.40 -15.32
N LYS A 127 -4.00 -10.67 -14.27
CA LYS A 127 -4.78 -9.56 -13.73
C LYS A 127 -4.88 -8.37 -14.69
N ILE A 128 -3.76 -8.00 -15.31
CA ILE A 128 -3.72 -6.87 -16.24
C ILE A 128 -4.44 -7.19 -17.56
N ASN A 129 -4.30 -8.39 -18.11
CA ASN A 129 -5.05 -8.81 -19.30
C ASN A 129 -6.58 -8.75 -19.08
N PHE A 130 -7.04 -9.11 -17.87
CA PHE A 130 -8.44 -8.96 -17.50
C PHE A 130 -8.88 -7.49 -17.47
N LEU A 131 -8.10 -6.62 -16.84
CA LEU A 131 -8.39 -5.17 -16.76
C LEU A 131 -8.33 -4.48 -18.13
N LEU A 132 -7.46 -4.93 -19.02
CA LEU A 132 -7.40 -4.47 -20.42
C LEU A 132 -8.62 -4.94 -21.23
N GLY A 133 -9.32 -6.00 -20.79
CA GLY A 133 -10.39 -6.63 -21.54
C GLY A 133 -9.89 -7.61 -22.61
N VAL A 134 -8.62 -8.06 -22.52
CA VAL A 134 -8.05 -9.10 -23.40
C VAL A 134 -8.60 -10.48 -23.05
N THR A 135 -8.96 -10.69 -21.79
CA THR A 135 -9.56 -11.93 -21.28
C THR A 135 -10.81 -11.62 -20.46
N ASP A 136 -11.85 -12.47 -20.60
CA ASP A 136 -13.10 -12.34 -19.85
C ASP A 136 -13.02 -12.89 -18.42
N LYS A 137 -11.97 -13.62 -18.11
CA LYS A 137 -11.76 -14.27 -16.80
C LYS A 137 -10.34 -14.09 -16.31
N THR A 138 -10.21 -13.97 -15.02
CA THR A 138 -8.91 -13.98 -14.32
C THR A 138 -8.89 -15.09 -13.26
N ASN A 139 -7.70 -15.45 -12.78
CA ASN A 139 -7.58 -16.40 -11.67
C ASN A 139 -8.09 -15.78 -10.36
N ASN A 140 -8.64 -16.64 -9.47
CA ASN A 140 -9.12 -16.24 -8.15
C ASN A 140 -8.04 -16.33 -7.06
N LYS A 141 -6.75 -16.25 -7.44
CA LYS A 141 -5.65 -16.28 -6.47
C LYS A 141 -5.46 -14.92 -5.85
N ILE A 142 -5.41 -14.88 -4.53
CA ILE A 142 -5.00 -13.70 -3.75
C ILE A 142 -3.49 -13.76 -3.58
N ASN A 143 -2.81 -12.63 -3.82
CA ASN A 143 -1.36 -12.56 -3.75
C ASN A 143 -0.93 -11.44 -2.79
N GLU A 144 -0.35 -11.84 -1.66
CA GLU A 144 0.10 -10.96 -0.57
C GLU A 144 1.59 -10.58 -0.65
N LYS A 145 2.26 -10.92 -1.77
CA LYS A 145 3.70 -10.66 -1.92
C LYS A 145 4.03 -9.18 -1.73
N ASN A 146 3.21 -8.31 -2.32
CA ASN A 146 3.26 -6.86 -2.15
C ASN A 146 1.85 -6.25 -2.23
N LEU A 147 1.73 -4.97 -1.89
CA LEU A 147 0.44 -4.29 -1.79
C LEU A 147 -0.24 -4.15 -3.16
N LEU A 148 0.49 -3.87 -4.23
CA LEU A 148 -0.07 -3.80 -5.59
C LEU A 148 -0.71 -5.13 -6.02
N ASN A 149 -0.04 -6.26 -5.78
CA ASN A 149 -0.59 -7.57 -6.10
C ASN A 149 -1.84 -7.87 -5.29
N PHE A 150 -1.86 -7.50 -4.02
CA PHE A 150 -3.04 -7.66 -3.17
C PHE A 150 -4.19 -6.79 -3.67
N TYR A 151 -3.91 -5.53 -3.97
CA TYR A 151 -4.88 -4.60 -4.55
C TYR A 151 -5.46 -5.14 -5.87
N LEU A 152 -4.62 -5.59 -6.81
CA LEU A 152 -5.08 -6.21 -8.06
C LEU A 152 -5.94 -7.45 -7.81
N SER A 153 -5.63 -8.26 -6.79
CA SER A 153 -6.49 -9.38 -6.40
C SER A 153 -7.87 -8.89 -5.99
N SER A 154 -7.95 -7.86 -5.16
CA SER A 154 -9.22 -7.39 -4.61
C SER A 154 -10.16 -6.78 -5.65
N ILE A 155 -9.62 -6.12 -6.67
CA ILE A 155 -10.43 -5.45 -7.70
C ILE A 155 -10.80 -6.34 -8.89
N THR A 156 -10.13 -7.50 -9.05
CA THR A 156 -10.35 -8.40 -10.18
C THR A 156 -11.06 -9.70 -9.81
N ILE A 157 -11.19 -10.03 -8.55
CA ILE A 157 -11.93 -11.21 -8.06
C ILE A 157 -13.36 -10.79 -7.75
N THR A 158 -14.35 -11.36 -8.43
CA THR A 158 -15.77 -10.99 -8.33
C THR A 158 -16.31 -11.07 -6.90
N ASP A 159 -16.03 -12.14 -6.18
CA ASP A 159 -16.47 -12.33 -4.79
C ASP A 159 -15.25 -12.32 -3.87
N PHE A 160 -14.48 -11.21 -3.91
CA PHE A 160 -13.29 -11.10 -3.11
C PHE A 160 -13.61 -11.22 -1.62
N LYS A 161 -13.02 -12.24 -1.00
CA LYS A 161 -13.10 -12.48 0.44
C LYS A 161 -11.71 -12.72 0.96
N TYR A 162 -11.33 -11.98 1.98
CA TYR A 162 -10.04 -12.12 2.63
C TYR A 162 -10.20 -11.92 4.13
N GLN A 163 -9.68 -12.87 4.89
CA GLN A 163 -9.65 -12.81 6.36
C GLN A 163 -8.23 -12.49 6.80
N PRO A 164 -7.96 -11.26 7.26
CA PRO A 164 -6.64 -10.89 7.73
C PRO A 164 -6.31 -11.62 9.04
N THR A 165 -5.04 -11.92 9.23
CA THR A 165 -4.49 -12.62 10.40
C THR A 165 -3.38 -11.79 11.03
N LYS A 166 -2.83 -12.25 12.17
CA LYS A 166 -1.65 -11.62 12.81
C LYS A 166 -0.43 -11.53 11.90
N LYS A 167 -0.35 -12.37 10.84
CA LYS A 167 0.75 -12.38 9.88
C LYS A 167 0.51 -11.45 8.70
N THR A 168 -0.71 -10.93 8.55
CA THR A 168 -1.04 -10.00 7.47
C THR A 168 -0.26 -8.70 7.65
N LYS A 169 0.33 -8.22 6.57
CA LYS A 169 1.14 -7.01 6.58
C LYS A 169 0.32 -5.77 6.97
N PRO A 170 0.90 -4.81 7.71
CA PRO A 170 0.20 -3.60 8.17
C PRO A 170 -0.44 -2.79 7.03
N GLU A 171 0.23 -2.69 5.88
CA GLU A 171 -0.29 -1.97 4.71
C GLU A 171 -1.52 -2.65 4.11
N ILE A 172 -1.59 -3.99 4.13
CA ILE A 172 -2.77 -4.74 3.69
C ILE A 172 -3.94 -4.51 4.66
N TRP A 173 -3.69 -4.50 5.96
CA TRP A 173 -4.70 -4.15 6.96
C TRP A 173 -5.28 -2.75 6.72
N LYS A 174 -4.41 -1.74 6.49
CA LYS A 174 -4.83 -0.37 6.19
C LYS A 174 -5.70 -0.33 4.94
N TYR A 175 -5.27 -1.02 3.87
CA TYR A 175 -6.03 -1.09 2.63
C TYR A 175 -7.41 -1.74 2.83
N LEU A 176 -7.48 -2.89 3.47
CA LEU A 176 -8.74 -3.59 3.76
C LEU A 176 -9.71 -2.69 4.54
N ASN A 177 -9.19 -1.92 5.48
CA ASN A 177 -9.98 -0.98 6.26
C ASN A 177 -10.48 0.19 5.38
N ALA A 178 -9.60 0.81 4.60
CA ALA A 178 -9.93 1.93 3.73
C ALA A 178 -10.94 1.52 2.64
N ALA A 179 -10.77 0.33 2.05
CA ALA A 179 -11.65 -0.22 1.03
C ALA A 179 -12.94 -0.87 1.61
N ASN A 180 -13.13 -0.86 2.92
CA ASN A 180 -14.26 -1.49 3.61
C ASN A 180 -14.44 -2.98 3.28
N LEU A 181 -13.32 -3.70 3.14
CA LEU A 181 -13.29 -5.13 2.78
C LEU A 181 -13.24 -6.08 3.98
N ILE A 182 -13.12 -5.55 5.21
CA ILE A 182 -13.17 -6.35 6.43
C ILE A 182 -14.63 -6.64 6.74
N LYS A 183 -15.04 -7.89 6.48
CA LYS A 183 -16.36 -8.38 6.82
C LYS A 183 -16.25 -9.30 8.03
N LEU A 184 -17.03 -9.02 9.06
CA LEU A 184 -17.23 -9.94 10.17
C LEU A 184 -18.46 -10.77 9.85
N GLU A 185 -18.20 -11.98 9.43
CA GLU A 185 -19.27 -12.93 9.11
C GLU A 185 -19.86 -13.57 10.39
N ASP A 186 -19.09 -13.56 11.51
CA ASP A 186 -19.53 -14.14 12.77
C ASP A 186 -18.94 -13.39 13.99
N ALA A 187 -19.77 -12.61 14.65
CA ALA A 187 -19.42 -11.91 15.89
C ALA A 187 -19.25 -12.87 17.09
N SER A 188 -19.62 -14.15 16.96
CA SER A 188 -19.46 -15.16 18.01
C SER A 188 -18.09 -15.78 18.09
N ASP A 189 -17.26 -15.61 17.04
CA ASP A 189 -15.88 -16.12 17.00
C ASP A 189 -14.95 -15.24 17.84
N LYS A 190 -14.74 -15.66 19.11
CA LYS A 190 -13.94 -14.93 20.09
C LYS A 190 -12.47 -14.78 19.69
N ASP A 191 -11.90 -15.72 18.95
CA ASP A 191 -10.50 -15.66 18.53
C ASP A 191 -10.33 -14.61 17.42
N LYS A 192 -11.24 -14.55 16.47
CA LYS A 192 -11.27 -13.50 15.45
C LYS A 192 -11.49 -12.12 16.06
N LEU A 193 -12.42 -11.98 17.00
CA LEU A 193 -12.63 -10.72 17.71
C LEU A 193 -11.35 -10.24 18.39
N LYS A 194 -10.64 -11.12 19.07
CA LYS A 194 -9.38 -10.80 19.72
C LYS A 194 -8.29 -10.36 18.72
N GLU A 195 -8.23 -10.99 17.54
CA GLU A 195 -7.31 -10.57 16.48
C GLU A 195 -7.64 -9.17 15.95
N LEU A 196 -8.91 -8.86 15.79
CA LEU A 196 -9.37 -7.53 15.36
C LEU A 196 -9.12 -6.45 16.42
N GLU A 197 -9.31 -6.77 17.70
CA GLU A 197 -8.95 -5.87 18.81
C GLU A 197 -7.45 -5.54 18.82
N ILE A 198 -6.61 -6.56 18.65
CA ILE A 198 -5.15 -6.37 18.56
C ILE A 198 -4.82 -5.46 17.36
N ALA A 199 -5.44 -5.69 16.20
CA ALA A 199 -5.25 -4.86 15.01
C ALA A 199 -5.71 -3.40 15.24
N ALA A 200 -6.84 -3.20 15.95
CA ALA A 200 -7.32 -1.86 16.29
C ALA A 200 -6.39 -1.16 17.29
N ASN A 201 -5.88 -1.88 18.29
CA ASN A 201 -4.92 -1.33 19.25
C ASN A 201 -3.58 -0.95 18.58
N ASN A 202 -3.19 -1.68 17.54
CA ASN A 202 -2.01 -1.38 16.73
C ASN A 202 -2.26 -0.30 15.65
N GLY A 203 -3.45 0.30 15.60
CA GLY A 203 -3.81 1.32 14.60
C GLY A 203 -3.97 0.78 13.18
N GLN A 204 -4.10 -0.52 13.01
CA GLN A 204 -4.29 -1.20 11.71
C GLN A 204 -5.77 -1.24 11.31
N LEU A 205 -6.67 -1.25 12.28
CA LEU A 205 -8.12 -1.24 12.12
C LEU A 205 -8.72 -0.03 12.85
N ASP A 206 -9.76 0.58 12.26
CA ASP A 206 -10.51 1.65 12.93
C ASP A 206 -11.21 1.10 14.17
N LYS A 207 -10.99 1.76 15.33
CA LYS A 207 -11.61 1.39 16.61
C LYS A 207 -13.13 1.45 16.57
N ASN A 208 -13.71 2.35 15.77
CA ASN A 208 -15.15 2.42 15.58
C ASN A 208 -15.72 1.14 14.95
N LYS A 209 -14.97 0.47 14.08
CA LYS A 209 -15.40 -0.82 13.52
C LYS A 209 -15.51 -1.90 14.59
N ILE A 210 -14.57 -1.96 15.52
CA ILE A 210 -14.66 -2.89 16.66
C ILE A 210 -15.91 -2.59 17.51
N PHE A 211 -16.21 -1.33 17.74
CA PHE A 211 -17.40 -0.93 18.50
C PHE A 211 -18.70 -1.37 17.81
N GLU A 212 -18.80 -1.21 16.48
CA GLU A 212 -19.96 -1.68 15.71
C GLU A 212 -20.12 -3.21 15.74
N ILE A 213 -19.02 -3.93 15.85
CA ILE A 213 -19.03 -5.38 16.02
C ILE A 213 -19.59 -5.76 17.39
N TYR A 214 -19.12 -5.11 18.45
CA TYR A 214 -19.62 -5.38 19.81
C TYR A 214 -21.11 -5.08 19.95
N LYS A 215 -21.65 -4.10 19.25
CA LYS A 215 -23.09 -3.83 19.23
C LYS A 215 -23.94 -4.98 18.68
N GLN A 216 -23.35 -5.83 17.83
CA GLN A 216 -24.04 -6.98 17.22
C GLN A 216 -24.03 -8.22 18.12
N ILE A 217 -23.20 -8.23 19.16
CA ILE A 217 -23.14 -9.36 20.12
C ILE A 217 -24.31 -9.23 21.09
N PRO A 218 -25.25 -10.21 21.13
CA PRO A 218 -26.37 -10.16 22.07
C PRO A 218 -25.82 -10.23 23.50
N PHE A 219 -26.01 -9.19 24.27
CA PHE A 219 -25.70 -9.17 25.70
C PHE A 219 -26.68 -10.06 26.46
N ASN A 220 -26.19 -11.14 27.04
CA ASN A 220 -26.95 -11.93 27.99
C ASN A 220 -26.64 -11.43 29.40
N LEU A 221 -27.69 -11.11 30.16
CA LEU A 221 -27.59 -10.63 31.56
C LEU A 221 -26.74 -11.59 32.42
N ASN A 222 -26.82 -12.89 32.18
CA ASN A 222 -25.99 -13.91 32.85
C ASN A 222 -24.51 -13.75 32.60
N SER A 223 -24.11 -13.20 31.45
CA SER A 223 -22.69 -12.92 31.13
C SER A 223 -22.16 -11.72 31.92
N LEU A 224 -23.01 -10.77 32.29
CA LEU A 224 -22.65 -9.62 33.13
C LEU A 224 -22.49 -10.01 34.62
N ILE A 225 -23.30 -10.95 35.08
CA ILE A 225 -23.26 -11.41 36.48
C ILE A 225 -22.04 -12.30 36.74
N ASN A 226 -21.54 -13.00 35.72
CA ASN A 226 -20.41 -13.93 35.81
C ASN A 226 -19.09 -13.37 35.29
N ALA A 227 -19.03 -12.09 34.88
CA ALA A 227 -17.79 -11.41 34.53
C ALA A 227 -17.01 -11.09 35.81
N LYS A 228 -16.01 -11.94 36.11
CA LYS A 228 -14.98 -11.68 37.13
C LYS A 228 -13.75 -11.09 36.49
#